data_040671599f5146d8e0c2a779d524267c
#
_entry.id   040671599f5146d8e0c2a779d524267c
#
_cell.length_a   1.000
_cell.length_b   1.000
_cell.length_c   1.000
_cell.angle_alpha   90.00
_cell.angle_beta   90.00
_cell.angle_gamma   90.00
#
_symmetry.space_group_name_H-M   'P 1'
#
loop_
_entity.id
_entity.type
_entity.pdbx_description
1 polymer ?
#
loop_
_entity_poly.entity_id
_entity_poly.type
_entity_poly.pdbx_seq_one_letter_code
_entity_poly.pdbx_strand_id
1 'polypeptide(L)'
;EVKYDKLSINLTNYELKVNGKVVDTPPKEMELIYHLASNPNRVFTRDQLLDEVWGFDYYGDSRTVDVHVKRLREKLEGVSDQWALKTVWGVGYKFEVKDKN
;
A
#
# COMPACT_ATOMS: atom_id res chain seq x y z
N GLU A 1 -4.50 -13.19 -1.68
CA GLU A 1 -5.42 -12.08 -1.88
C GLU A 1 -5.76 -11.39 -0.56
N VAL A 2 -5.78 -10.06 -0.55
CA VAL A 2 -6.12 -9.28 0.63
C VAL A 2 -7.39 -8.50 0.34
N LYS A 3 -8.36 -8.56 1.24
CA LYS A 3 -9.64 -7.86 1.09
C LYS A 3 -9.96 -7.03 2.32
N TYR A 4 -10.39 -5.81 2.08
CA TYR A 4 -10.93 -4.92 3.10
C TYR A 4 -12.19 -4.27 2.53
N ASP A 5 -12.84 -3.44 3.31
CA ASP A 5 -14.04 -2.75 2.85
C ASP A 5 -13.78 -2.03 1.51
N LYS A 6 -14.49 -2.43 0.46
CA LYS A 6 -14.42 -1.82 -0.88
C LYS A 6 -13.05 -1.94 -1.56
N LEU A 7 -12.16 -2.82 -1.07
CA LEU A 7 -10.81 -2.98 -1.59
C LEU A 7 -10.45 -4.45 -1.71
N SER A 8 -9.88 -4.82 -2.85
CA SER A 8 -9.34 -6.16 -3.07
C SER A 8 -7.99 -6.03 -3.77
N ILE A 9 -6.98 -6.70 -3.24
CA ILE A 9 -5.63 -6.70 -3.81
C ILE A 9 -5.23 -8.13 -4.07
N ASN A 10 -4.98 -8.47 -5.32
CA ASN A 10 -4.66 -9.84 -5.71
C ASN A 10 -3.35 -9.83 -6.51
N LEU A 11 -2.29 -10.38 -5.95
CA LEU A 11 -1.00 -10.46 -6.64
C LEU A 11 -0.89 -11.67 -7.57
N THR A 12 -1.78 -12.65 -7.47
CA THR A 12 -1.77 -13.79 -8.39
C THR A 12 -2.03 -13.31 -9.81
N ASN A 13 -2.97 -12.39 -9.97
CA ASN A 13 -3.30 -11.81 -11.28
C ASN A 13 -2.97 -10.32 -11.38
N TYR A 14 -2.30 -9.76 -10.39
CA TYR A 14 -1.93 -8.33 -10.32
C TYR A 14 -3.13 -7.42 -10.58
N GLU A 15 -4.15 -7.59 -9.76
CA GLU A 15 -5.40 -6.86 -9.91
C GLU A 15 -5.78 -6.12 -8.63
N LEU A 16 -6.00 -4.82 -8.76
CA LEU A 16 -6.51 -3.98 -7.68
C LEU A 16 -7.93 -3.61 -8.02
N LYS A 17 -8.86 -3.89 -7.09
CA LYS A 17 -10.26 -3.52 -7.26
C LYS A 17 -10.67 -2.55 -6.17
N VAL A 18 -11.34 -1.49 -6.58
CA VAL A 18 -11.89 -0.48 -5.67
C VAL A 18 -13.38 -0.36 -6.00
N ASN A 19 -14.24 -0.56 -5.01
CA ASN A 19 -15.70 -0.58 -5.21
C ASN A 19 -16.11 -1.59 -6.28
N GLY A 20 -15.42 -2.72 -6.33
CA GLY A 20 -15.72 -3.78 -7.30
C GLY A 20 -15.19 -3.54 -8.70
N LYS A 21 -14.52 -2.42 -8.95
CA LYS A 21 -13.99 -2.08 -10.27
C LYS A 21 -12.49 -2.22 -10.30
N VAL A 22 -11.97 -2.78 -11.38
CA VAL A 22 -10.52 -2.90 -11.58
C VAL A 22 -9.94 -1.51 -11.80
N VAL A 23 -8.91 -1.18 -11.04
CA VAL A 23 -8.16 0.07 -11.16
C VAL A 23 -6.78 -0.27 -11.71
N ASP A 24 -6.43 0.32 -12.84
CA ASP A 24 -5.13 0.12 -13.47
C ASP A 24 -4.02 0.60 -12.53
N THR A 25 -3.12 -0.32 -12.17
CA THR A 25 -2.12 -0.05 -11.15
C THR A 25 -0.81 -0.70 -11.56
N PRO A 26 0.27 0.07 -11.68
CA PRO A 26 1.58 -0.50 -12.04
C PRO A 26 2.04 -1.56 -11.03
N PRO A 27 2.83 -2.54 -11.49
CA PRO A 27 3.21 -3.67 -10.62
C PRO A 27 3.85 -3.28 -9.30
N LYS A 28 4.71 -2.29 -9.29
CA LYS A 28 5.40 -1.91 -8.05
C LYS A 28 4.48 -1.23 -7.05
N GLU A 29 3.48 -0.50 -7.53
CA GLU A 29 2.43 0.03 -6.65
C GLU A 29 1.58 -1.10 -6.08
N MET A 30 1.28 -2.10 -6.89
CA MET A 30 0.54 -3.29 -6.44
C MET A 30 1.30 -4.01 -5.33
N GLU A 31 2.59 -4.24 -5.54
CA GLU A 31 3.42 -4.93 -4.56
C GLU A 31 3.53 -4.14 -3.26
N LEU A 32 3.65 -2.82 -3.37
CA LEU A 32 3.74 -1.95 -2.20
C LEU A 32 2.45 -1.98 -1.37
N ILE A 33 1.30 -1.79 -2.01
CA ILE A 33 0.03 -1.78 -1.26
C ILE A 33 -0.27 -3.18 -0.70
N TYR A 34 0.06 -4.23 -1.43
CA TYR A 34 -0.12 -5.59 -0.93
C TYR A 34 0.71 -5.83 0.33
N HIS A 35 1.96 -5.39 0.31
CA HIS A 35 2.88 -5.56 1.44
C HIS A 35 2.36 -4.83 2.68
N LEU A 36 1.94 -3.59 2.51
CA LEU A 36 1.39 -2.80 3.62
C LEU A 36 0.07 -3.36 4.12
N ALA A 37 -0.84 -3.70 3.22
CA ALA A 37 -2.17 -4.19 3.59
C ALA A 37 -2.17 -5.61 4.15
N SER A 38 -1.15 -6.41 3.82
CA SER A 38 -0.96 -7.74 4.40
C SER A 38 -0.45 -7.68 5.83
N ASN A 39 0.03 -6.52 6.26
CA ASN A 39 0.55 -6.30 7.61
C ASN A 39 -0.14 -5.07 8.21
N PRO A 40 -1.45 -5.12 8.43
CA PRO A 40 -2.21 -3.94 8.84
C PRO A 40 -1.73 -3.40 10.18
N ASN A 41 -1.76 -2.09 10.29
CA ASN A 41 -1.38 -1.33 11.49
C ASN A 41 0.10 -1.42 11.85
N ARG A 42 0.90 -2.05 11.02
CA ARG A 42 2.34 -2.10 11.22
C ARG A 42 3.01 -0.94 10.48
N VAL A 43 3.91 -0.25 11.15
CA VAL A 43 4.67 0.84 10.54
C VAL A 43 5.91 0.28 9.87
N PHE A 44 6.14 0.69 8.63
CA PHE A 44 7.33 0.33 7.87
C PHE A 44 8.10 1.61 7.58
N THR A 45 9.41 1.59 7.79
CA THR A 45 10.25 2.71 7.36
C THR A 45 10.40 2.67 5.84
N ARG A 46 10.80 3.80 5.25
CA ARG A 46 11.04 3.86 3.81
C ARG A 46 12.13 2.87 3.38
N ASP A 47 13.17 2.73 4.19
CA ASP A 47 14.25 1.78 3.90
C ASP A 47 13.78 0.32 3.98
N GLN A 48 12.94 0.00 4.94
CA GLN A 48 12.33 -1.33 5.01
C GLN A 48 11.51 -1.62 3.77
N LEU A 49 10.74 -0.65 3.30
CA LEU A 49 9.93 -0.84 2.09
C LEU A 49 10.79 -0.97 0.84
N LEU A 50 11.89 -0.23 0.76
CA LEU A 50 12.84 -0.43 -0.34
C LEU A 50 13.39 -1.85 -0.35
N ASP A 51 13.84 -2.33 0.79
CA ASP A 51 14.41 -3.68 0.89
C ASP A 51 13.37 -4.76 0.59
N GLU A 52 12.18 -4.61 1.17
CA GLU A 52 11.18 -5.69 1.13
C GLU A 52 10.34 -5.71 -0.14
N VAL A 53 10.15 -4.56 -0.76
CA VAL A 53 9.33 -4.45 -1.97
C VAL A 53 10.18 -4.32 -3.22
N TRP A 54 11.21 -3.47 -3.19
CA TRP A 54 12.10 -3.28 -4.34
C TRP A 54 13.26 -4.28 -4.38
N GLY A 55 13.69 -4.76 -3.22
CA GLY A 55 14.79 -5.70 -3.09
C GLY A 55 16.04 -4.99 -2.57
N PHE A 56 16.86 -5.71 -1.76
CA PHE A 56 18.00 -5.13 -1.11
C PHE A 56 19.19 -4.75 -1.98
N ASP A 57 19.17 -5.19 -3.25
CA ASP A 57 20.16 -4.79 -4.25
C ASP A 57 19.66 -3.60 -5.10
N TYR A 58 18.56 -2.97 -4.71
CA TYR A 58 18.05 -1.78 -5.41
C TYR A 58 18.84 -0.56 -4.96
N TYR A 59 19.42 0.14 -5.89
CA TYR A 59 20.26 1.31 -5.63
C TYR A 59 19.52 2.66 -5.75
N GLY A 60 18.22 2.64 -5.77
CA GLY A 60 17.42 3.86 -5.89
C GLY A 60 17.28 4.60 -4.57
N ASP A 61 16.73 5.79 -4.68
CA ASP A 61 16.48 6.67 -3.54
C ASP A 61 15.15 6.27 -2.86
N SER A 62 15.10 6.38 -1.54
CA SER A 62 13.88 6.11 -0.77
C SER A 62 12.71 7.01 -1.14
N ARG A 63 12.96 8.12 -1.82
CA ARG A 63 11.88 8.98 -2.34
C ARG A 63 11.00 8.27 -3.37
N THR A 64 11.48 7.18 -3.97
CA THR A 64 10.64 6.36 -4.85
C THR A 64 9.45 5.78 -4.10
N VAL A 65 9.64 5.43 -2.82
CA VAL A 65 8.54 4.94 -1.97
C VAL A 65 7.48 6.04 -1.83
N ASP A 66 7.90 7.28 -1.57
CA ASP A 66 6.98 8.40 -1.39
C ASP A 66 6.13 8.65 -2.64
N VAL A 67 6.75 8.57 -3.81
CA VAL A 67 6.05 8.75 -5.09
C VAL A 67 4.99 7.67 -5.30
N HIS A 68 5.34 6.42 -5.01
CA HIS A 68 4.41 5.30 -5.15
C HIS A 68 3.26 5.40 -4.14
N VAL A 69 3.55 5.80 -2.90
CA VAL A 69 2.52 6.04 -1.89
C VAL A 69 1.56 7.14 -2.33
N LYS A 70 2.10 8.22 -2.87
CA LYS A 70 1.26 9.32 -3.37
C LYS A 70 0.29 8.84 -4.45
N ARG A 71 0.79 8.07 -5.40
CA ARG A 71 -0.04 7.53 -6.50
C ARG A 71 -1.10 6.57 -5.99
N LEU A 72 -0.75 5.73 -5.02
CA LEU A 72 -1.71 4.84 -4.38
C LEU A 72 -2.80 5.63 -3.65
N ARG A 73 -2.41 6.67 -2.92
CA ARG A 73 -3.39 7.50 -2.22
C ARG A 73 -4.37 8.16 -3.17
N GLU A 74 -3.92 8.58 -4.35
CA GLU A 74 -4.80 9.15 -5.35
C GLU A 74 -5.89 8.17 -5.80
N LYS A 75 -5.58 6.87 -5.78
CA LYS A 75 -6.52 5.82 -6.15
C LYS A 75 -7.43 5.40 -5.00
N LEU A 76 -6.95 5.51 -3.78
CA LEU A 76 -7.60 4.90 -2.61
C LEU A 76 -8.24 5.92 -1.66
N GLU A 77 -7.94 7.19 -1.79
CA GLU A 77 -8.44 8.20 -0.86
C GLU A 77 -9.95 8.34 -0.95
N GLY A 78 -10.60 8.41 0.20
CA GLY A 78 -12.05 8.57 0.26
C GLY A 78 -12.86 7.33 -0.06
N VAL A 79 -12.19 6.19 -0.30
CA VAL A 79 -12.89 4.94 -0.66
C VAL A 79 -13.61 4.36 0.55
N SER A 80 -12.98 4.35 1.70
CA SER A 80 -13.56 3.76 2.91
C SER A 80 -13.09 4.52 4.14
N ASP A 81 -13.92 4.55 5.17
CA ASP A 81 -13.51 5.07 6.47
C ASP A 81 -13.01 3.97 7.41
N GLN A 82 -12.94 2.71 6.93
CA GLN A 82 -12.52 1.57 7.72
C GLN A 82 -11.01 1.35 7.67
N TRP A 83 -10.35 1.90 6.68
CA TRP A 83 -8.90 1.76 6.49
C TRP A 83 -8.34 2.99 5.76
N ALA A 84 -7.04 3.19 5.89
CA ALA A 84 -6.36 4.26 5.17
C ALA A 84 -4.87 3.97 5.05
N LEU A 85 -4.26 4.44 3.98
CA LEU A 85 -2.82 4.43 3.82
C LEU A 85 -2.27 5.69 4.48
N LYS A 86 -1.63 5.53 5.62
CA LYS A 86 -1.22 6.64 6.49
C LYS A 86 0.28 6.89 6.46
N THR A 87 0.64 8.16 6.56
CA THR A 87 2.02 8.56 6.89
C THR A 87 2.17 8.56 8.40
N VAL A 88 3.26 7.98 8.88
CA VAL A 88 3.68 8.14 10.27
C VAL A 88 4.87 9.09 10.23
N TRP A 89 4.63 10.33 10.60
CA TRP A 89 5.61 11.42 10.41
C TRP A 89 6.93 11.12 11.11
N GLY A 90 8.02 11.28 10.37
CA GLY A 90 9.36 11.00 10.87
C GLY A 90 9.74 9.53 10.90
N VAL A 91 8.84 8.62 10.51
CA VAL A 91 9.08 7.17 10.56
C VAL A 91 8.87 6.50 9.20
N GLY A 92 7.66 6.57 8.65
CA GLY A 92 7.35 5.90 7.39
C GLY A 92 5.86 5.82 7.13
N TYR A 93 5.39 4.64 6.77
CA TYR A 93 4.00 4.42 6.33
C TYR A 93 3.39 3.20 6.98
N LYS A 94 2.07 3.21 7.08
CA LYS A 94 1.31 2.02 7.49
C LYS A 94 -0.04 1.96 6.78
N PHE A 95 -0.57 0.77 6.65
CA PHE A 95 -1.94 0.57 6.24
C PHE A 95 -2.77 0.42 7.51
N GLU A 96 -3.47 1.48 7.86
CA GLU A 96 -4.26 1.51 9.09
C GLU A 96 -5.63 0.88 8.86
N VAL A 97 -6.00 -0.04 9.72
CA VAL A 97 -7.33 -0.64 9.71
C VAL A 97 -7.96 -0.34 11.06
N LYS A 98 -9.15 0.22 11.05
CA LYS A 98 -9.86 0.54 12.28
C LYS A 98 -10.36 -0.72 12.94
N ASP A 99 -10.20 -0.75 14.24
CA ASP A 99 -10.73 -1.83 15.06
C ASP A 99 -12.25 -1.67 15.11
N LYS A 100 -12.97 -2.76 14.97
CA LYS A 100 -14.42 -2.76 14.96
C LYS A 100 -15.06 -2.87 16.34
N ASN A 101 -14.29 -2.95 17.37
CA ASN A 101 -14.82 -3.08 18.73
C ASN A 101 -15.35 -1.78 19.27
#